data_680e7d2abd53a208890bc96714febbb6
#
_entry.id   680e7d2abd53a208890bc96714febbb6
#
_cell.length_a   1.000
_cell.length_b   1.000
_cell.length_c   1.000
_cell.angle_alpha   90.00
_cell.angle_beta   90.00
_cell.angle_gamma   90.00
#
_symmetry.space_group_name_H-M   'P 1'
#
loop_
_entity.id
_entity.type
_entity.pdbx_description
1 polymer ?
#
loop_
_entity_poly.entity_id
_entity_poly.type
_entity_poly.pdbx_seq_one_letter_code
_entity_poly.pdbx_strand_id
1 'polypeptide(L)'
;AGEFPTASAVMGDVIDVARNMAYGCNGRISCTCYKNLPVKDIGDVKNKFFIRMQVTNEPGVLAAVAEVFGNHKVSITRVVQEHTQLHQAELVIVTESVKEKYMKRALEELLALPSILEVSSIIREY
;
A
#
# COMPACT_ATOMS: atom_id res chain seq x y z
N ALA A 1 -11.95 22.08 -13.89
CA ALA A 1 -11.80 21.14 -12.78
C ALA A 1 -12.53 21.70 -11.56
N GLY A 2 -13.13 20.82 -10.77
CA GLY A 2 -13.89 21.16 -9.57
C GLY A 2 -14.90 20.08 -9.21
N GLU A 3 -15.47 20.15 -8.00
CA GLU A 3 -16.38 19.12 -7.49
C GLU A 3 -17.67 18.99 -8.30
N PHE A 4 -18.30 20.09 -8.67
CA PHE A 4 -19.54 20.09 -9.44
C PHE A 4 -19.38 19.52 -10.86
N PRO A 5 -18.38 19.94 -11.67
CA PRO A 5 -18.13 19.33 -12.98
C PRO A 5 -17.80 17.84 -12.88
N THR A 6 -17.03 17.44 -11.86
CA THR A 6 -16.67 16.03 -11.64
C THR A 6 -17.91 15.23 -11.24
N ALA A 7 -18.72 15.71 -10.31
CA ALA A 7 -19.96 15.07 -9.93
C ALA A 7 -20.94 14.93 -11.09
N SER A 8 -21.06 15.97 -11.93
CA SER A 8 -21.91 15.95 -13.14
C SER A 8 -21.45 14.89 -14.13
N ALA A 9 -20.13 14.77 -14.37
CA ALA A 9 -19.57 13.76 -15.25
C ALA A 9 -19.84 12.34 -14.75
N VAL A 10 -19.57 12.08 -13.46
CA VAL A 10 -19.83 10.77 -12.83
C VAL A 10 -21.32 10.42 -12.91
N MET A 11 -22.20 11.35 -12.57
CA MET A 11 -23.65 11.11 -12.64
C MET A 11 -24.14 10.89 -14.08
N GLY A 12 -23.54 11.56 -15.05
CA GLY A 12 -23.82 11.31 -16.47
C GLY A 12 -23.55 9.86 -16.86
N ASP A 13 -22.38 9.33 -16.47
CA ASP A 13 -22.01 7.94 -16.74
C ASP A 13 -22.91 6.95 -15.98
N VAL A 14 -23.23 7.21 -14.73
CA VAL A 14 -24.16 6.40 -13.94
C VAL A 14 -25.54 6.32 -14.60
N ILE A 15 -26.07 7.45 -15.07
CA ILE A 15 -27.37 7.51 -15.77
C ILE A 15 -27.31 6.73 -17.09
N ASP A 16 -26.23 6.86 -17.85
CA ASP A 16 -26.07 6.12 -19.12
C ASP A 16 -26.05 4.59 -18.87
N VAL A 17 -25.28 4.15 -17.86
CA VAL A 17 -25.24 2.74 -17.46
C VAL A 17 -26.62 2.26 -17.00
N ALA A 18 -27.31 3.03 -16.16
CA ALA A 18 -28.64 2.66 -15.68
C ALA A 18 -29.66 2.52 -16.84
N ARG A 19 -29.63 3.43 -17.82
CA ARG A 19 -30.47 3.34 -19.02
C ARG A 19 -30.12 2.11 -19.85
N ASN A 20 -28.84 1.83 -20.06
CA ASN A 20 -28.39 0.65 -20.80
C ASN A 20 -28.87 -0.65 -20.12
N MET A 21 -28.80 -0.71 -18.79
CA MET A 21 -29.34 -1.84 -18.02
C MET A 21 -30.86 -1.98 -18.17
N ALA A 22 -31.60 -0.86 -18.06
CA ALA A 22 -33.07 -0.88 -18.17
C ALA A 22 -33.57 -1.35 -19.55
N TYR A 23 -32.82 -1.04 -20.61
CA TYR A 23 -33.15 -1.45 -21.98
C TYR A 23 -32.46 -2.73 -22.43
N GLY A 24 -31.72 -3.42 -21.56
CA GLY A 24 -31.00 -4.65 -21.91
C GLY A 24 -29.83 -4.45 -22.90
N CYS A 25 -29.35 -3.21 -23.04
CA CYS A 25 -28.26 -2.85 -23.95
C CYS A 25 -26.89 -2.99 -23.26
N ASN A 26 -26.56 -4.17 -22.79
CA ASN A 26 -25.29 -4.44 -22.12
C ASN A 26 -24.20 -4.69 -23.16
N GLY A 27 -23.24 -3.77 -23.25
CA GLY A 27 -22.05 -3.91 -24.09
C GLY A 27 -22.33 -3.64 -25.58
N ARG A 28 -22.25 -2.39 -25.99
CA ARG A 28 -22.38 -1.97 -27.40
C ARG A 28 -21.27 -2.53 -28.31
N ILE A 29 -20.15 -2.90 -27.71
CA ILE A 29 -19.01 -3.52 -28.40
C ILE A 29 -18.77 -4.87 -27.73
N SER A 30 -18.81 -5.92 -28.53
CA SER A 30 -18.49 -7.26 -28.04
C SER A 30 -17.08 -7.32 -27.50
N CYS A 31 -16.88 -8.03 -26.40
CA CYS A 31 -15.54 -8.26 -25.87
C CYS A 31 -14.67 -8.98 -26.90
N THR A 32 -13.57 -8.34 -27.27
CA THR A 32 -12.56 -8.93 -28.17
C THR A 32 -11.45 -9.66 -27.42
N CYS A 33 -11.62 -9.85 -26.10
CA CYS A 33 -10.66 -10.58 -25.26
C CYS A 33 -10.66 -12.07 -25.64
N TYR A 34 -9.62 -12.48 -26.35
CA TYR A 34 -9.41 -13.89 -26.73
C TYR A 34 -8.40 -14.60 -25.81
N LYS A 35 -7.66 -13.85 -25.00
CA LYS A 35 -6.72 -14.40 -24.02
C LYS A 35 -7.40 -14.47 -22.66
N ASN A 36 -7.73 -15.67 -22.23
CA ASN A 36 -8.24 -15.91 -20.89
C ASN A 36 -7.05 -15.99 -19.90
N LEU A 37 -6.39 -14.85 -19.66
CA LEU A 37 -5.25 -14.79 -18.77
C LEU A 37 -5.71 -14.83 -17.30
N PRO A 38 -5.03 -15.63 -16.46
CA PRO A 38 -5.34 -15.66 -15.04
C PRO A 38 -4.95 -14.31 -14.39
N VAL A 39 -5.78 -13.88 -13.44
CA VAL A 39 -5.44 -12.73 -12.60
C VAL A 39 -4.37 -13.15 -11.60
N LYS A 40 -3.27 -12.40 -11.56
CA LYS A 40 -2.20 -12.63 -10.61
C LYS A 40 -2.65 -12.33 -9.18
N ASP A 41 -2.33 -13.22 -8.23
CA ASP A 41 -2.56 -12.96 -6.82
C ASP A 41 -1.79 -11.71 -6.37
N ILE A 42 -2.46 -10.83 -5.62
CA ILE A 42 -1.87 -9.58 -5.12
C ILE A 42 -0.64 -9.83 -4.25
N GLY A 43 -0.65 -10.91 -3.46
CA GLY A 43 0.47 -11.29 -2.61
C GLY A 43 1.75 -11.63 -3.37
N ASP A 44 1.65 -11.96 -4.66
CA ASP A 44 2.80 -12.25 -5.52
C ASP A 44 3.28 -11.04 -6.34
N VAL A 45 2.58 -9.91 -6.24
CA VAL A 45 3.05 -8.64 -6.84
C VAL A 45 4.27 -8.15 -6.06
N LYS A 46 5.26 -7.64 -6.77
CA LYS A 46 6.48 -7.07 -6.18
C LYS A 46 6.44 -5.56 -6.29
N ASN A 47 6.66 -4.89 -5.17
CA ASN A 47 6.76 -3.44 -5.07
C ASN A 47 7.91 -3.06 -4.14
N LYS A 48 8.42 -1.85 -4.28
CA LYS A 48 9.18 -1.19 -3.25
C LYS A 48 8.20 -0.50 -2.30
N PHE A 49 8.60 -0.32 -1.06
CA PHE A 49 7.76 0.31 -0.05
C PHE A 49 8.50 1.46 0.62
N PHE A 50 7.79 2.56 0.77
CA PHE A 50 8.12 3.66 1.67
C PHE A 50 7.21 3.51 2.89
N ILE A 51 7.81 3.36 4.06
CA ILE A 51 7.11 3.13 5.33
C ILE A 51 7.55 4.21 6.29
N ARG A 52 6.58 4.93 6.84
CA ARG A 52 6.78 5.96 7.85
C ARG A 52 6.11 5.52 9.14
N MET A 53 6.85 5.51 10.24
CA MET A 53 6.36 5.06 11.53
C MET A 53 6.87 5.91 12.68
N GLN A 54 6.08 6.00 13.74
CA GLN A 54 6.48 6.57 15.01
C GLN A 54 6.94 5.45 15.95
N VAL A 55 8.10 5.61 16.52
CA VAL A 55 8.73 4.61 17.39
C VAL A 55 9.20 5.25 18.70
N THR A 56 9.40 4.42 19.74
CA THR A 56 10.09 4.90 20.94
C THR A 56 11.54 5.24 20.60
N ASN A 57 12.06 6.32 21.21
CA ASN A 57 13.45 6.73 21.00
C ASN A 57 14.37 6.03 22.02
N GLU A 58 14.50 4.72 21.87
CA GLU A 58 15.29 3.87 22.76
C GLU A 58 16.36 3.09 21.98
N PRO A 59 17.51 2.79 22.61
CA PRO A 59 18.51 1.92 22.02
C PRO A 59 17.93 0.56 21.66
N GLY A 60 18.27 0.06 20.46
CA GLY A 60 17.82 -1.27 20.00
C GLY A 60 16.53 -1.29 19.17
N VAL A 61 15.75 -0.22 19.15
CA VAL A 61 14.49 -0.17 18.36
C VAL A 61 14.76 -0.40 16.88
N LEU A 62 15.74 0.28 16.31
CA LEU A 62 16.12 0.09 14.90
C LEU A 62 16.60 -1.34 14.62
N ALA A 63 17.31 -1.94 15.56
CA ALA A 63 17.75 -3.34 15.44
C ALA A 63 16.57 -4.30 15.40
N ALA A 64 15.59 -4.13 16.31
CA ALA A 64 14.38 -4.95 16.34
C ALA A 64 13.56 -4.81 15.03
N VAL A 65 13.41 -3.60 14.53
CA VAL A 65 12.74 -3.35 13.25
C VAL A 65 13.48 -4.02 12.09
N ALA A 66 14.81 -3.89 12.04
CA ALA A 66 15.62 -4.51 11.00
C ALA A 66 15.59 -6.05 11.06
N GLU A 67 15.52 -6.62 12.26
CA GLU A 67 15.38 -8.07 12.47
C GLU A 67 14.06 -8.59 11.89
N VAL A 68 12.94 -7.92 12.18
CA VAL A 68 11.63 -8.28 11.60
C VAL A 68 11.67 -8.26 10.08
N PHE A 69 12.20 -7.21 9.47
CA PHE A 69 12.33 -7.15 8.01
C PHE A 69 13.22 -8.28 7.47
N GLY A 70 14.34 -8.55 8.12
CA GLY A 70 15.25 -9.64 7.74
C GLY A 70 14.56 -11.02 7.79
N ASN A 71 13.82 -11.31 8.85
CA ASN A 71 13.08 -12.57 9.06
C ASN A 71 12.04 -12.79 7.94
N HIS A 72 11.45 -11.73 7.42
CA HIS A 72 10.48 -11.77 6.33
C HIS A 72 11.08 -11.55 4.93
N LYS A 73 12.41 -11.59 4.80
CA LYS A 73 13.12 -11.43 3.50
C LYS A 73 12.85 -10.08 2.83
N VAL A 74 12.67 -9.05 3.64
CA VAL A 74 12.52 -7.67 3.19
C VAL A 74 13.87 -6.97 3.34
N SER A 75 14.48 -6.61 2.22
CA SER A 75 15.73 -5.85 2.21
C SER A 75 15.46 -4.36 2.32
N ILE A 76 16.21 -3.68 3.18
CA ILE A 76 16.10 -2.24 3.41
C ILE A 76 17.15 -1.53 2.54
N THR A 77 16.71 -0.52 1.77
CA THR A 77 17.59 0.31 0.94
C THR A 77 18.02 1.57 1.68
N ARG A 78 17.10 2.16 2.43
CA ARG A 78 17.35 3.41 3.17
C ARG A 78 16.60 3.42 4.48
N VAL A 79 17.25 3.98 5.49
CA VAL A 79 16.66 4.30 6.79
C VAL A 79 16.97 5.76 7.10
N VAL A 80 15.95 6.49 7.50
CA VAL A 80 16.09 7.86 8.04
C VAL A 80 15.39 7.89 9.37
N GLN A 81 16.08 8.36 10.40
CA GLN A 81 15.51 8.55 11.73
C GLN A 81 15.62 10.02 12.10
N GLU A 82 14.50 10.60 12.50
CA GLU A 82 14.41 11.98 12.96
C GLU A 82 13.85 12.02 14.38
N HIS A 83 14.35 12.94 15.19
CA HIS A 83 13.86 13.14 16.54
C HIS A 83 12.64 14.07 16.50
N THR A 84 11.47 13.56 16.82
CA THR A 84 10.23 14.34 16.82
C THR A 84 9.94 14.93 18.21
N GLN A 85 10.28 14.19 19.28
CA GLN A 85 10.09 14.57 20.69
C GLN A 85 11.10 13.83 21.59
N LEU A 86 11.18 14.21 22.89
CA LEU A 86 12.13 13.67 23.86
C LEU A 86 12.16 12.13 23.98
N HIS A 87 11.04 11.45 23.73
CA HIS A 87 10.91 9.99 23.87
C HIS A 87 10.39 9.28 22.61
N GLN A 88 10.21 10.02 21.51
CA GLN A 88 9.69 9.47 20.26
C GLN A 88 10.60 9.87 19.10
N ALA A 89 10.72 8.97 18.14
CA ALA A 89 11.42 9.22 16.90
C ALA A 89 10.54 8.84 15.71
N GLU A 90 10.68 9.58 14.65
CA GLU A 90 10.13 9.21 13.36
C GLU A 90 11.14 8.34 12.62
N LEU A 91 10.71 7.17 12.19
CA LEU A 91 11.51 6.26 11.41
C LEU A 91 10.89 6.10 10.02
N VAL A 92 11.68 6.43 9.00
CA VAL A 92 11.32 6.26 7.60
C VAL A 92 12.19 5.15 7.01
N ILE A 93 11.55 4.15 6.43
CA ILE A 93 12.22 3.01 5.81
C ILE A 93 11.79 2.91 4.35
N VAL A 94 12.78 2.74 3.47
CA VAL A 94 12.58 2.41 2.06
C VAL A 94 13.13 1.02 1.81
N THR A 95 12.35 0.17 1.14
CA THR A 95 12.74 -1.21 0.88
C THR A 95 13.15 -1.45 -0.56
N GLU A 96 13.88 -2.53 -0.81
CA GLU A 96 13.99 -3.12 -2.13
C GLU A 96 12.66 -3.73 -2.58
N SER A 97 12.60 -4.12 -3.86
CA SER A 97 11.40 -4.76 -4.42
C SER A 97 11.15 -6.12 -3.76
N VAL A 98 10.03 -6.23 -3.08
CA VAL A 98 9.61 -7.41 -2.31
C VAL A 98 8.17 -7.78 -2.63
N LYS A 99 7.81 -9.07 -2.48
CA LYS A 99 6.43 -9.51 -2.66
C LYS A 99 5.52 -8.96 -1.54
N GLU A 100 4.31 -8.52 -1.91
CA GLU A 100 3.28 -8.02 -0.99
C GLU A 100 3.05 -8.95 0.21
N LYS A 101 3.00 -10.26 -0.01
CA LYS A 101 2.79 -11.23 1.07
C LYS A 101 3.88 -11.24 2.14
N TYR A 102 5.13 -10.95 1.78
CA TYR A 102 6.23 -10.85 2.74
C TYR A 102 6.18 -9.53 3.49
N MET A 103 5.90 -8.44 2.77
CA MET A 103 5.71 -7.14 3.40
C MET A 103 4.54 -7.15 4.38
N LYS A 104 3.41 -7.75 4.01
CA LYS A 104 2.24 -7.86 4.88
C LYS A 104 2.58 -8.56 6.21
N ARG A 105 3.29 -9.70 6.14
CA ARG A 105 3.72 -10.44 7.34
C ARG A 105 4.70 -9.63 8.20
N ALA A 106 5.65 -8.94 7.57
CA ALA A 106 6.57 -8.06 8.27
C ALA A 106 5.83 -6.94 9.01
N LEU A 107 4.84 -6.33 8.38
CA LEU A 107 4.03 -5.28 9.00
C LEU A 107 3.18 -5.80 10.17
N GLU A 108 2.61 -6.99 10.05
CA GLU A 108 1.85 -7.65 11.14
C GLU A 108 2.75 -7.89 12.37
N GLU A 109 3.99 -8.33 12.15
CA GLU A 109 4.96 -8.54 13.25
C GLU A 109 5.49 -7.21 13.80
N LEU A 110 5.76 -6.21 12.94
CA LEU A 110 6.17 -4.88 13.39
C LEU A 110 5.14 -4.23 14.31
N LEU A 111 3.84 -4.31 13.95
CA LEU A 111 2.76 -3.75 14.77
C LEU A 111 2.60 -4.46 16.14
N ALA A 112 3.16 -5.65 16.30
CA ALA A 112 3.19 -6.36 17.57
C ALA A 112 4.37 -5.93 18.47
N LEU A 113 5.34 -5.18 17.96
CA LEU A 113 6.47 -4.69 18.76
C LEU A 113 6.02 -3.54 19.66
N PRO A 114 6.32 -3.57 20.95
CA PRO A 114 5.93 -2.52 21.89
C PRO A 114 6.64 -1.18 21.61
N SER A 115 7.72 -1.19 20.86
CA SER A 115 8.47 0.00 20.46
C SER A 115 7.86 0.73 19.26
N ILE A 116 6.93 0.12 18.54
CA ILE A 116 6.20 0.75 17.44
C ILE A 116 4.93 1.39 18.00
N LEU A 117 4.87 2.70 17.95
CA LEU A 117 3.72 3.46 18.44
C LEU A 117 2.63 3.57 17.38
N GLU A 118 3.05 3.81 16.14
CA GLU A 118 2.13 3.97 15.00
C GLU A 118 2.87 3.74 13.68
N VAL A 119 2.19 3.13 12.72
CA VAL A 119 2.60 3.14 11.30
C VAL A 119 1.77 4.21 10.59
N SER A 120 2.36 5.38 10.38
CA SER A 120 1.66 6.57 9.88
C SER A 120 1.36 6.50 8.38
N SER A 121 2.21 5.85 7.59
CA SER A 121 1.95 5.64 6.16
C SER A 121 2.75 4.48 5.56
N ILE A 122 2.14 3.85 4.55
CA ILE A 122 2.76 2.83 3.71
C ILE A 122 2.44 3.18 2.26
N ILE A 123 3.47 3.49 1.47
CA ILE A 123 3.33 3.87 0.07
C ILE A 123 4.06 2.84 -0.79
N ARG A 124 3.44 2.41 -1.87
CA ARG A 124 4.06 1.53 -2.88
C ARG A 124 4.69 2.38 -3.97
N GLU A 125 5.92 2.06 -4.32
CA GLU A 125 6.62 2.62 -5.45
C GLU A 125 6.63 1.56 -6.57
N TYR A 126 6.18 1.97 -7.74
CA TYR A 126 6.14 1.14 -8.95
C TYR A 126 7.34 1.39 -9.83
#